data_7ec62c08615b70362f7d91b2cace1723
#
_entry.id   7ec62c08615b70362f7d91b2cace1723
#
_cell.length_a   1.000
_cell.length_b   1.000
_cell.length_c   1.000
_cell.angle_alpha   90.00
_cell.angle_beta   90.00
_cell.angle_gamma   90.00
#
_symmetry.space_group_name_H-M   'P 1'
#
loop_
_entity.id
_entity.type
_entity.pdbx_description
1 polymer ?
#
loop_
_entity_poly.entity_id
_entity_poly.type
_entity_poly.pdbx_seq_one_letter_code
_entity_poly.pdbx_strand_id
1 'polypeptide(L)'
;MKRKPVYLYRIFGIFIIGVFSLVSTAYADEYIIDIPYGAFNPELNTPAEVWYDPPVISIIAGDTITWYNDDREGHTVTSGEGSGRFGWMSDNFGTPDDKFDSGRFMPGESWSFNFKESGTFSYYCTIHPWMEGVVLVEKEIPDYPHDATGQKLEFPLLQYTPDRRIEVNLSWDPPVIKTHEKIQFVYQFYDPETNSNLAQMKYNFIIFQNGKEIFRDEGLNQIGGDYRNYVFDESGSIILRIEGIEPKSALAEASVTVTGKIENKAQRSVDFTGVVYDNPEKTTHEAFHVKPAQRLELYYEMTIAIISIPAVMMVGLIIWMKKTPKNPDGKSSAI
;
A
#
# COMPACT_ATOMS: atom_id res chain seq x y z
N MET A 1 55.69 -11.09 69.86
CA MET A 1 54.38 -10.85 69.20
C MET A 1 54.63 -10.38 67.79
N LYS A 2 54.42 -11.29 66.80
CA LYS A 2 54.58 -10.96 65.37
C LYS A 2 53.25 -10.70 64.76
N ARG A 3 52.97 -9.48 64.29
CA ARG A 3 51.74 -9.11 63.56
C ARG A 3 51.91 -9.55 62.09
N LYS A 4 50.95 -10.32 61.58
CA LYS A 4 50.84 -10.71 60.18
C LYS A 4 50.15 -9.58 59.39
N PRO A 5 50.61 -9.29 58.14
CA PRO A 5 49.92 -8.32 57.28
C PRO A 5 48.67 -8.94 56.67
N VAL A 6 47.55 -8.18 56.68
CA VAL A 6 46.31 -8.50 56.00
C VAL A 6 46.41 -8.04 54.54
N TYR A 7 46.38 -9.00 53.62
CA TYR A 7 46.29 -8.72 52.18
C TYR A 7 44.86 -8.41 51.81
N LEU A 8 44.64 -7.16 51.41
CA LEU A 8 43.35 -6.66 50.88
C LEU A 8 43.26 -7.03 49.40
N TYR A 9 42.52 -8.07 49.01
CA TYR A 9 42.22 -8.38 47.62
C TYR A 9 41.19 -7.42 47.11
N ARG A 10 41.59 -6.49 46.23
CA ARG A 10 40.67 -5.70 45.40
C ARG A 10 40.19 -6.60 44.26
N ILE A 11 38.96 -7.05 44.33
CA ILE A 11 38.28 -7.71 43.22
C ILE A 11 37.84 -6.59 42.24
N PHE A 12 38.56 -6.51 41.14
CA PHE A 12 38.13 -5.72 39.99
C PHE A 12 37.06 -6.54 39.25
N GLY A 13 35.79 -6.24 39.52
CA GLY A 13 34.67 -6.75 38.75
C GLY A 13 34.64 -6.04 37.40
N ILE A 14 35.04 -6.72 36.34
CA ILE A 14 34.81 -6.28 34.97
C ILE A 14 33.33 -6.54 34.66
N PHE A 15 32.55 -5.46 34.66
CA PHE A 15 31.18 -5.47 34.16
C PHE A 15 31.27 -5.44 32.62
N ILE A 16 31.16 -6.62 31.99
CA ILE A 16 30.93 -6.71 30.53
C ILE A 16 29.45 -6.40 30.34
N ILE A 17 29.16 -5.15 29.98
CA ILE A 17 27.84 -4.76 29.44
C ILE A 17 27.79 -5.33 28.04
N GLY A 18 27.18 -6.50 27.89
CA GLY A 18 26.79 -7.04 26.61
C GLY A 18 25.73 -6.14 26.00
N VAL A 19 26.10 -5.34 24.99
CA VAL A 19 25.15 -4.67 24.11
C VAL A 19 24.47 -5.77 23.29
N PHE A 20 23.34 -6.24 23.77
CA PHE A 20 22.42 -7.02 22.93
C PHE A 20 21.82 -6.04 21.92
N SER A 21 22.41 -5.98 20.73
CA SER A 21 21.74 -5.43 19.57
C SER A 21 20.52 -6.32 19.30
N LEU A 22 19.34 -5.82 19.62
CA LEU A 22 18.08 -6.40 19.14
C LEU A 22 18.09 -6.18 17.63
N VAL A 23 18.66 -7.12 16.91
CA VAL A 23 18.42 -7.23 15.46
C VAL A 23 16.97 -7.70 15.36
N SER A 24 16.06 -6.81 14.99
CA SER A 24 14.73 -7.20 14.51
C SER A 24 14.96 -8.08 13.29
N THR A 25 14.88 -9.38 13.46
CA THR A 25 14.78 -10.29 12.32
C THR A 25 13.39 -10.10 11.76
N ALA A 26 13.28 -9.52 10.57
CA ALA A 26 12.08 -9.63 9.77
C ALA A 26 11.84 -11.14 9.59
N TYR A 27 10.74 -11.63 10.14
CA TYR A 27 10.30 -13.00 9.90
C TYR A 27 9.57 -12.98 8.57
N ALA A 28 10.07 -13.75 7.60
CA ALA A 28 9.32 -14.07 6.39
C ALA A 28 8.18 -15.01 6.80
N ASP A 29 6.96 -14.61 6.52
CA ASP A 29 5.79 -15.44 6.77
C ASP A 29 5.62 -16.48 5.66
N GLU A 30 5.00 -17.62 5.99
CA GLU A 30 4.67 -18.68 5.05
C GLU A 30 3.15 -18.73 4.88
N TYR A 31 2.71 -18.66 3.63
CA TYR A 31 1.31 -18.70 3.23
C TYR A 31 1.04 -19.95 2.41
N ILE A 32 -0.19 -20.46 2.49
CA ILE A 32 -0.62 -21.64 1.74
C ILE A 32 -1.69 -21.24 0.74
N ILE A 33 -1.58 -21.75 -0.48
CA ILE A 33 -2.63 -21.72 -1.50
C ILE A 33 -2.94 -23.16 -1.88
N ASP A 34 -4.19 -23.56 -1.72
CA ASP A 34 -4.65 -24.88 -2.09
C ASP A 34 -5.13 -24.91 -3.54
N ILE A 35 -4.84 -26.00 -4.23
CA ILE A 35 -5.48 -26.37 -5.49
C ILE A 35 -6.58 -27.38 -5.14
N PRO A 36 -7.85 -26.93 -5.04
CA PRO A 36 -8.91 -27.75 -4.47
C PRO A 36 -9.31 -28.89 -5.41
N TYR A 37 -9.90 -29.94 -4.84
CA TYR A 37 -10.41 -31.05 -5.58
C TYR A 37 -11.37 -30.63 -6.71
N GLY A 38 -11.10 -31.05 -7.94
CA GLY A 38 -11.89 -30.73 -9.12
C GLY A 38 -11.47 -29.39 -9.80
N ALA A 39 -10.42 -28.75 -9.37
CA ALA A 39 -9.93 -27.50 -9.94
C ALA A 39 -9.62 -27.58 -11.44
N PHE A 40 -9.25 -28.76 -11.98
CA PHE A 40 -8.97 -28.94 -13.39
C PHE A 40 -10.21 -28.80 -14.31
N ASN A 41 -11.43 -28.95 -13.78
CA ASN A 41 -12.63 -28.98 -14.58
C ASN A 41 -13.37 -27.61 -14.55
N PRO A 42 -13.39 -26.86 -15.68
CA PRO A 42 -14.07 -25.57 -15.76
C PRO A 42 -15.61 -25.71 -15.71
N GLU A 43 -16.16 -26.92 -15.90
CA GLU A 43 -17.60 -27.17 -15.86
C GLU A 43 -18.13 -27.55 -14.48
N LEU A 44 -17.25 -27.85 -13.54
CA LEU A 44 -17.64 -28.10 -12.16
C LEU A 44 -18.02 -26.80 -11.47
N ASN A 45 -19.30 -26.59 -11.38
CA ASN A 45 -20.00 -25.43 -10.82
C ASN A 45 -19.90 -25.30 -9.30
N THR A 46 -18.78 -25.48 -8.71
CA THR A 46 -18.63 -25.21 -7.30
C THR A 46 -17.54 -24.23 -7.09
N PRO A 47 -17.97 -23.15 -6.70
CA PRO A 47 -17.90 -21.93 -7.46
C PRO A 47 -16.66 -21.96 -8.32
N ALA A 48 -16.84 -22.23 -9.60
CA ALA A 48 -15.83 -22.40 -10.64
C ALA A 48 -14.86 -21.22 -10.81
N GLU A 49 -14.73 -20.45 -9.79
CA GLU A 49 -13.95 -19.24 -9.72
C GLU A 49 -12.72 -19.40 -8.83
N VAL A 50 -12.59 -20.55 -8.17
CA VAL A 50 -11.50 -20.81 -7.24
C VAL A 50 -10.76 -22.07 -7.68
N TRP A 51 -9.84 -21.89 -8.61
CA TRP A 51 -8.92 -22.96 -9.03
C TRP A 51 -7.66 -23.01 -8.16
N TYR A 52 -7.32 -21.86 -7.55
CA TYR A 52 -6.36 -21.69 -6.49
C TYR A 52 -7.08 -21.00 -5.34
N ASP A 53 -6.96 -21.49 -4.13
CA ASP A 53 -7.67 -20.97 -2.95
C ASP A 53 -6.68 -20.50 -1.87
N PRO A 54 -6.60 -19.19 -1.60
CA PRO A 54 -7.32 -18.09 -2.25
C PRO A 54 -6.80 -17.76 -3.66
N PRO A 55 -7.69 -17.26 -4.57
CA PRO A 55 -7.30 -16.90 -5.93
C PRO A 55 -6.45 -15.62 -6.00
N VAL A 56 -6.54 -14.77 -4.99
CA VAL A 56 -5.75 -13.55 -4.82
C VAL A 56 -5.26 -13.49 -3.40
N ILE A 57 -3.98 -13.26 -3.21
CA ILE A 57 -3.35 -13.12 -1.91
C ILE A 57 -2.42 -11.91 -1.88
N SER A 58 -2.43 -11.16 -0.77
CA SER A 58 -1.45 -10.10 -0.49
C SER A 58 -0.44 -10.58 0.53
N ILE A 59 0.84 -10.40 0.23
CA ILE A 59 1.97 -10.77 1.08
C ILE A 59 3.00 -9.64 1.10
N ILE A 60 3.99 -9.71 1.96
CA ILE A 60 5.11 -8.76 2.02
C ILE A 60 6.32 -9.33 1.28
N ALA A 61 7.13 -8.46 0.67
CA ALA A 61 8.37 -8.87 0.01
C ALA A 61 9.31 -9.57 1.02
N GLY A 62 9.72 -10.79 0.68
CA GLY A 62 10.46 -11.70 1.55
C GLY A 62 9.64 -12.93 1.97
N ASP A 63 8.32 -12.87 1.89
CA ASP A 63 7.44 -13.98 2.24
C ASP A 63 7.50 -15.13 1.24
N THR A 64 7.04 -16.29 1.69
CA THR A 64 7.00 -17.52 0.91
C THR A 64 5.56 -17.98 0.76
N ILE A 65 5.18 -18.37 -0.45
CA ILE A 65 3.91 -19.06 -0.71
C ILE A 65 4.22 -20.51 -1.06
N THR A 66 3.44 -21.41 -0.47
CA THR A 66 3.44 -22.85 -0.75
C THR A 66 2.11 -23.23 -1.38
N TRP A 67 2.13 -23.68 -2.64
CA TRP A 67 0.96 -24.25 -3.29
C TRP A 67 0.90 -25.75 -3.00
N TYR A 68 -0.25 -26.20 -2.56
CA TYR A 68 -0.52 -27.62 -2.26
C TYR A 68 -1.55 -28.16 -3.24
N ASN A 69 -1.27 -29.32 -3.85
CA ASN A 69 -2.18 -29.94 -4.82
C ASN A 69 -3.09 -30.96 -4.13
N ASP A 70 -4.29 -30.53 -3.77
CA ASP A 70 -5.35 -31.36 -3.21
C ASP A 70 -6.30 -31.94 -4.30
N ASP A 71 -6.03 -31.60 -5.57
CA ASP A 71 -6.75 -32.15 -6.71
C ASP A 71 -6.24 -33.59 -7.06
N ARG A 72 -6.92 -34.24 -7.95
CA ARG A 72 -6.56 -35.56 -8.48
C ARG A 72 -5.72 -35.51 -9.75
N GLU A 73 -5.53 -34.34 -10.33
CA GLU A 73 -4.74 -34.12 -11.53
C GLU A 73 -3.44 -33.40 -11.21
N GLY A 74 -2.49 -33.48 -12.15
CA GLY A 74 -1.25 -32.72 -12.01
C GLY A 74 -1.41 -31.28 -12.49
N HIS A 75 -0.83 -30.31 -11.74
CA HIS A 75 -0.90 -28.89 -12.02
C HIS A 75 0.48 -28.24 -12.13
N THR A 76 0.51 -27.00 -12.60
CA THR A 76 1.67 -26.11 -12.52
C THR A 76 1.28 -24.78 -11.90
N VAL A 77 2.25 -24.07 -11.35
CA VAL A 77 2.17 -22.67 -10.95
C VAL A 77 3.22 -21.93 -11.74
N THR A 78 2.81 -21.32 -12.84
CA THR A 78 3.71 -20.68 -13.81
C THR A 78 3.36 -19.22 -13.92
N SER A 79 4.32 -18.33 -13.73
CA SER A 79 4.12 -16.87 -13.81
C SER A 79 3.76 -16.45 -15.24
N GLY A 80 2.84 -15.49 -15.35
CA GLY A 80 2.28 -15.00 -16.60
C GLY A 80 0.76 -14.93 -16.57
N GLU A 81 0.15 -14.79 -17.73
CA GLU A 81 -1.29 -14.62 -17.86
C GLU A 81 -1.91 -15.85 -18.56
N GLY A 82 -2.86 -16.49 -17.88
CA GLY A 82 -3.61 -17.61 -18.43
C GLY A 82 -4.65 -17.18 -19.47
N SER A 83 -5.55 -18.09 -19.81
CA SER A 83 -6.64 -17.84 -20.77
C SER A 83 -8.00 -17.57 -20.10
N GLY A 84 -8.03 -17.52 -18.76
CA GLY A 84 -9.24 -17.37 -17.97
C GLY A 84 -9.59 -15.94 -17.61
N ARG A 85 -9.90 -15.73 -16.32
CA ARG A 85 -10.47 -14.49 -15.82
C ARG A 85 -9.54 -13.28 -15.93
N PHE A 86 -8.25 -13.46 -15.65
CA PHE A 86 -7.27 -12.37 -15.58
C PHE A 86 -6.55 -12.15 -16.91
N GLY A 87 -6.36 -13.20 -17.72
CA GLY A 87 -5.62 -13.14 -18.96
C GLY A 87 -6.43 -12.78 -20.21
N TRP A 88 -7.75 -12.94 -20.20
CA TRP A 88 -8.59 -12.73 -21.39
C TRP A 88 -8.63 -11.28 -21.90
N MET A 89 -8.20 -10.32 -21.09
CA MET A 89 -8.10 -8.90 -21.48
C MET A 89 -6.71 -8.48 -21.93
N SER A 90 -5.75 -9.39 -21.95
CA SER A 90 -4.38 -9.16 -22.36
C SER A 90 -4.07 -9.82 -23.70
N ASP A 91 -3.20 -9.21 -24.48
CA ASP A 91 -2.66 -9.78 -25.71
C ASP A 91 -1.67 -10.94 -25.45
N ASN A 92 -1.28 -11.13 -24.18
CA ASN A 92 -0.26 -12.09 -23.73
C ASN A 92 -0.81 -13.34 -23.03
N PHE A 93 -2.11 -13.60 -23.12
CA PHE A 93 -2.72 -14.75 -22.43
C PHE A 93 -2.10 -16.09 -22.83
N GLY A 94 -1.92 -16.98 -21.86
CA GLY A 94 -1.29 -18.30 -22.06
C GLY A 94 0.22 -18.23 -22.27
N THR A 95 0.87 -17.09 -21.98
CA THR A 95 2.31 -16.87 -22.17
C THR A 95 2.99 -16.72 -20.81
N PRO A 96 3.98 -17.57 -20.48
CA PRO A 96 4.83 -17.38 -19.31
C PRO A 96 5.63 -16.08 -19.39
N ASP A 97 5.92 -15.44 -18.24
CA ASP A 97 6.75 -14.25 -18.12
C ASP A 97 8.12 -14.54 -17.50
N ASP A 98 8.45 -15.83 -17.33
CA ASP A 98 9.73 -16.36 -16.84
C ASP A 98 10.16 -15.94 -15.42
N LYS A 99 9.24 -15.42 -14.60
CA LYS A 99 9.57 -15.03 -13.22
C LYS A 99 9.64 -16.23 -12.29
N PHE A 100 8.73 -17.20 -12.44
CA PHE A 100 8.75 -18.48 -11.73
C PHE A 100 7.96 -19.55 -12.48
N ASP A 101 8.34 -20.81 -12.23
CA ASP A 101 7.64 -21.99 -12.74
C ASP A 101 7.89 -23.16 -11.78
N SER A 102 6.81 -23.79 -11.32
CA SER A 102 6.89 -24.99 -10.48
C SER A 102 7.27 -26.25 -11.24
N GLY A 103 7.14 -26.24 -12.57
CA GLY A 103 6.95 -27.49 -13.30
C GLY A 103 5.66 -28.20 -12.86
N ARG A 104 5.45 -29.41 -13.38
CA ARG A 104 4.28 -30.22 -13.01
C ARG A 104 4.49 -30.89 -11.65
N PHE A 105 3.57 -30.68 -10.70
CA PHE A 105 3.50 -31.41 -9.44
C PHE A 105 2.17 -32.16 -9.31
N MET A 106 2.24 -33.35 -8.68
CA MET A 106 1.17 -34.37 -8.67
C MET A 106 0.28 -34.18 -7.40
N PRO A 107 -0.89 -34.88 -7.36
CA PRO A 107 -1.73 -34.90 -6.16
C PRO A 107 -0.96 -35.24 -4.89
N GLY A 108 -1.16 -34.43 -3.83
CA GLY A 108 -0.48 -34.53 -2.54
C GLY A 108 0.93 -33.95 -2.50
N GLU A 109 1.43 -33.43 -3.62
CA GLU A 109 2.71 -32.69 -3.67
C GLU A 109 2.48 -31.19 -3.47
N SER A 110 3.55 -30.49 -3.12
CA SER A 110 3.56 -29.03 -2.95
C SER A 110 4.78 -28.43 -3.61
N TRP A 111 4.67 -27.14 -3.91
CA TRP A 111 5.78 -26.33 -4.41
C TRP A 111 5.76 -24.96 -3.74
N SER A 112 6.93 -24.42 -3.40
CA SER A 112 7.06 -23.16 -2.69
C SER A 112 7.90 -22.17 -3.48
N PHE A 113 7.54 -20.88 -3.39
CA PHE A 113 8.29 -19.78 -3.97
C PHE A 113 8.38 -18.60 -3.01
N ASN A 114 9.59 -18.03 -2.89
CA ASN A 114 9.85 -16.85 -2.06
C ASN A 114 9.84 -15.59 -2.94
N PHE A 115 8.95 -14.66 -2.63
CA PHE A 115 8.77 -13.39 -3.35
C PHE A 115 9.67 -12.31 -2.77
N LYS A 116 10.80 -12.03 -3.41
CA LYS A 116 11.79 -11.04 -2.94
C LYS A 116 11.50 -9.61 -3.35
N GLU A 117 10.72 -9.41 -4.41
CA GLU A 117 10.45 -8.10 -5.00
C GLU A 117 8.97 -7.78 -4.89
N SER A 118 8.64 -6.52 -4.57
CA SER A 118 7.27 -6.04 -4.58
C SER A 118 6.72 -5.92 -5.99
N GLY A 119 5.43 -6.18 -6.16
CA GLY A 119 4.75 -6.11 -7.44
C GLY A 119 3.52 -7.00 -7.52
N THR A 120 2.88 -7.01 -8.68
CA THR A 120 1.77 -7.92 -8.99
C THR A 120 2.30 -9.08 -9.82
N PHE A 121 2.04 -10.29 -9.35
CA PHE A 121 2.46 -11.53 -9.99
C PHE A 121 1.23 -12.34 -10.34
N SER A 122 0.79 -12.26 -11.59
CA SER A 122 -0.20 -13.19 -12.14
C SER A 122 0.46 -14.52 -12.41
N TYR A 123 -0.29 -15.60 -12.21
CA TYR A 123 0.18 -16.95 -12.51
C TYR A 123 -0.97 -17.84 -12.97
N TYR A 124 -0.65 -18.92 -13.64
CA TYR A 124 -1.63 -19.85 -14.17
C TYR A 124 -1.10 -21.29 -14.24
N CYS A 125 -1.97 -22.25 -14.51
CA CYS A 125 -1.58 -23.62 -14.81
C CYS A 125 -1.38 -23.79 -16.32
N THR A 126 -0.17 -24.17 -16.77
CA THR A 126 0.11 -24.35 -18.21
C THR A 126 -0.65 -25.55 -18.83
N ILE A 127 -1.08 -26.51 -17.99
CA ILE A 127 -1.89 -27.66 -18.41
C ILE A 127 -3.37 -27.29 -18.53
N HIS A 128 -3.83 -26.38 -17.65
CA HIS A 128 -5.21 -25.90 -17.55
C HIS A 128 -5.21 -24.35 -17.58
N PRO A 129 -5.03 -23.72 -18.75
CA PRO A 129 -4.74 -22.28 -18.84
C PRO A 129 -5.84 -21.34 -18.30
N TRP A 130 -7.03 -21.86 -18.03
CA TRP A 130 -8.13 -21.13 -17.36
C TRP A 130 -7.97 -21.03 -15.85
N MET A 131 -7.09 -21.85 -15.24
CA MET A 131 -6.78 -21.77 -13.82
C MET A 131 -5.77 -20.67 -13.59
N GLU A 132 -6.19 -19.60 -12.92
CA GLU A 132 -5.39 -18.41 -12.69
C GLU A 132 -5.44 -17.97 -11.23
N GLY A 133 -4.37 -17.33 -10.79
CA GLY A 133 -4.27 -16.68 -9.50
C GLY A 133 -3.38 -15.43 -9.57
N VAL A 134 -3.41 -14.62 -8.51
CA VAL A 134 -2.63 -13.40 -8.40
C VAL A 134 -2.01 -13.29 -7.01
N VAL A 135 -0.72 -13.01 -6.96
CA VAL A 135 -0.01 -12.62 -5.75
C VAL A 135 0.31 -11.13 -5.81
N LEU A 136 -0.15 -10.39 -4.83
CA LEU A 136 0.21 -9.00 -4.59
C LEU A 136 1.32 -8.98 -3.56
N VAL A 137 2.50 -8.58 -3.96
CA VAL A 137 3.65 -8.48 -3.06
C VAL A 137 3.85 -7.02 -2.72
N GLU A 138 3.59 -6.69 -1.47
CA GLU A 138 3.75 -5.34 -0.95
C GLU A 138 5.15 -5.14 -0.41
N LYS A 139 5.60 -3.88 -0.40
CA LYS A 139 6.86 -3.54 0.25
C LYS A 139 6.62 -3.46 1.75
N GLU A 140 7.50 -4.05 2.55
CA GLU A 140 7.44 -3.89 4.00
C GLU A 140 7.51 -2.40 4.37
N ILE A 141 6.51 -1.95 5.10
CA ILE A 141 6.45 -0.59 5.64
C ILE A 141 6.99 -0.66 7.08
N PRO A 142 8.12 -0.03 7.38
CA PRO A 142 8.63 0.03 8.74
C PRO A 142 7.60 0.63 9.70
N ASP A 143 7.60 0.21 10.95
CA ASP A 143 6.74 0.75 12.01
C ASP A 143 7.35 2.00 12.69
N TYR A 144 8.45 2.51 12.14
CA TYR A 144 9.17 3.68 12.64
C TYR A 144 9.47 4.68 11.51
N PRO A 145 9.59 5.98 11.83
CA PRO A 145 9.97 6.99 10.85
C PRO A 145 11.41 6.83 10.42
N HIS A 146 11.70 7.02 9.13
CA HIS A 146 13.06 7.02 8.61
C HIS A 146 13.22 8.03 7.46
N ASP A 147 14.46 8.38 7.16
CA ASP A 147 14.80 9.24 6.03
C ASP A 147 14.83 8.47 4.70
N ALA A 148 15.11 9.20 3.62
CA ALA A 148 15.19 8.63 2.27
C ALA A 148 16.34 7.60 2.09
N THR A 149 17.29 7.53 3.03
CA THR A 149 18.39 6.55 3.02
C THR A 149 18.06 5.29 3.81
N GLY A 150 16.92 5.26 4.52
CA GLY A 150 16.51 4.17 5.39
C GLY A 150 17.03 4.32 6.83
N GLN A 151 17.66 5.45 7.17
CA GLN A 151 18.11 5.69 8.55
C GLN A 151 16.91 6.03 9.42
N LYS A 152 16.76 5.31 10.55
CA LYS A 152 15.70 5.57 11.54
C LYS A 152 15.82 7.01 12.08
N LEU A 153 14.69 7.68 12.14
CA LEU A 153 14.57 9.02 12.70
C LEU A 153 14.06 8.93 14.15
N GLU A 154 14.59 9.81 15.01
CA GLU A 154 14.14 9.95 16.39
C GLU A 154 13.55 11.34 16.56
N PHE A 155 12.30 11.43 17.00
CA PHE A 155 11.61 12.69 17.21
C PHE A 155 11.88 13.32 18.58
N PRO A 156 11.92 14.65 18.65
CA PRO A 156 11.89 15.61 17.55
C PRO A 156 13.20 15.61 16.73
N LEU A 157 13.09 15.78 15.41
CA LEU A 157 14.22 16.07 14.56
C LEU A 157 14.72 17.48 14.84
N LEU A 158 16.02 17.63 14.95
CA LEU A 158 16.66 18.87 15.31
C LEU A 158 17.58 19.35 14.19
N GLN A 159 17.36 20.58 13.72
CA GLN A 159 18.20 21.23 12.72
C GLN A 159 18.49 22.69 13.13
N TYR A 160 19.68 23.16 12.78
CA TYR A 160 20.07 24.56 12.95
C TYR A 160 20.08 25.27 11.62
N THR A 161 19.62 26.51 11.61
CA THR A 161 19.83 27.40 10.46
C THR A 161 21.33 27.54 10.14
N PRO A 162 21.72 27.75 8.87
CA PRO A 162 23.13 27.89 8.48
C PRO A 162 23.88 28.98 9.26
N ASP A 163 23.20 30.06 9.66
CA ASP A 163 23.74 31.12 10.51
C ASP A 163 23.81 30.72 12.01
N ARG A 164 23.32 29.49 12.35
CA ARG A 164 23.27 28.93 13.72
C ARG A 164 22.54 29.78 14.75
N ARG A 165 21.64 30.65 14.31
CA ARG A 165 20.87 31.53 15.19
C ARG A 165 19.50 30.99 15.59
N ILE A 166 19.02 29.99 14.88
CA ILE A 166 17.73 29.38 15.15
C ILE A 166 17.90 27.89 15.10
N GLU A 167 17.41 27.22 16.14
CA GLU A 167 17.20 25.80 16.19
C GLU A 167 15.75 25.52 15.86
N VAL A 168 15.49 24.54 15.00
CA VAL A 168 14.15 24.09 14.63
C VAL A 168 14.00 22.63 15.02
N ASN A 169 13.00 22.36 15.85
CA ASN A 169 12.58 21.01 16.20
C ASN A 169 11.34 20.66 15.42
N LEU A 170 11.33 19.50 14.75
CA LEU A 170 10.21 19.02 13.93
C LEU A 170 9.86 17.58 14.31
N SER A 171 8.57 17.29 14.37
CA SER A 171 8.01 15.95 14.43
C SER A 171 6.76 15.86 13.58
N TRP A 172 6.30 14.66 13.31
CA TRP A 172 5.01 14.43 12.64
C TRP A 172 4.29 13.22 13.23
N ASP A 173 2.96 13.23 13.06
CA ASP A 173 2.06 12.19 13.51
C ASP A 173 1.03 11.87 12.41
N PRO A 174 0.82 10.59 12.06
CA PRO A 174 1.51 9.39 12.55
C PRO A 174 2.98 9.33 12.13
N PRO A 175 3.84 8.60 12.86
CA PRO A 175 5.30 8.60 12.64
C PRO A 175 5.71 8.00 11.29
N VAL A 176 4.94 7.07 10.75
CA VAL A 176 5.10 6.55 9.39
C VAL A 176 4.08 7.23 8.49
N ILE A 177 4.58 7.93 7.48
CA ILE A 177 3.74 8.70 6.56
C ILE A 177 3.25 7.77 5.46
N LYS A 178 1.91 7.70 5.27
CA LYS A 178 1.26 6.93 4.21
C LYS A 178 0.41 7.83 3.33
N THR A 179 0.24 7.44 2.06
CA THR A 179 -0.68 8.13 1.14
C THR A 179 -2.11 8.09 1.67
N HIS A 180 -2.88 9.13 1.33
CA HIS A 180 -4.30 9.29 1.71
C HIS A 180 -4.58 9.31 3.22
N GLU A 181 -3.53 9.50 4.04
CA GLU A 181 -3.65 9.73 5.46
C GLU A 181 -3.34 11.19 5.80
N LYS A 182 -4.01 11.71 6.83
CA LYS A 182 -3.75 13.05 7.31
C LYS A 182 -2.52 13.04 8.21
N ILE A 183 -1.47 13.72 7.80
CA ILE A 183 -0.25 13.89 8.56
C ILE A 183 -0.25 15.27 9.20
N GLN A 184 0.08 15.32 10.49
CA GLN A 184 0.30 16.58 11.20
C GLN A 184 1.78 16.79 11.45
N PHE A 185 2.36 17.81 10.83
CA PHE A 185 3.72 18.28 11.08
C PHE A 185 3.69 19.32 12.18
N VAL A 186 4.43 19.08 13.26
CA VAL A 186 4.55 19.99 14.42
C VAL A 186 5.98 20.44 14.53
N TYR A 187 6.21 21.73 14.64
CA TYR A 187 7.55 22.31 14.74
C TYR A 187 7.62 23.48 15.68
N GLN A 188 8.81 23.69 16.23
CA GLN A 188 9.11 24.72 17.22
C GLN A 188 10.44 25.40 16.88
N PHE A 189 10.55 26.68 17.24
CA PHE A 189 11.73 27.48 17.02
C PHE A 189 12.35 27.84 18.36
N TYR A 190 13.66 27.68 18.47
CA TYR A 190 14.43 27.97 19.68
C TYR A 190 15.64 28.85 19.38
N ASP A 191 15.99 29.67 20.37
CA ASP A 191 17.29 30.31 20.45
C ASP A 191 18.30 29.29 21.00
N PRO A 192 19.31 28.87 20.22
CA PRO A 192 20.25 27.82 20.64
C PRO A 192 21.18 28.24 21.78
N GLU A 193 21.35 29.58 22.05
CA GLU A 193 22.19 30.05 23.13
C GLU A 193 21.45 30.05 24.47
N THR A 194 20.17 30.39 24.47
CA THR A 194 19.37 30.53 25.69
C THR A 194 18.39 29.37 25.89
N ASN A 195 18.21 28.51 24.89
CA ASN A 195 17.23 27.44 24.85
C ASN A 195 15.79 27.93 25.10
N SER A 196 15.50 29.15 24.70
CA SER A 196 14.17 29.75 24.84
C SER A 196 13.40 29.72 23.56
N ASN A 197 12.07 29.51 23.65
CA ASN A 197 11.16 29.50 22.51
C ASN A 197 11.15 30.87 21.81
N LEU A 198 11.27 30.86 20.49
CA LEU A 198 11.16 32.00 19.62
C LEU A 198 9.71 32.14 19.10
N ALA A 199 8.97 33.09 19.68
CA ALA A 199 7.64 33.45 19.25
C ALA A 199 7.64 34.61 18.23
N GLN A 200 6.51 34.83 17.56
CA GLN A 200 6.30 35.88 16.56
C GLN A 200 7.30 35.83 15.40
N MET A 201 7.72 34.61 15.01
CA MET A 201 8.57 34.37 13.85
C MET A 201 7.71 34.16 12.61
N LYS A 202 8.03 34.84 11.51
CA LYS A 202 7.50 34.56 10.16
C LYS A 202 8.39 33.55 9.49
N TYR A 203 7.79 32.73 8.68
CA TYR A 203 8.49 31.69 7.89
C TYR A 203 7.61 31.18 6.75
N ASN A 204 8.20 30.42 5.82
CA ASN A 204 7.47 29.60 4.85
C ASN A 204 7.69 28.12 5.18
N PHE A 205 6.61 27.35 5.26
CA PHE A 205 6.65 25.91 5.35
C PHE A 205 6.40 25.33 3.94
N ILE A 206 7.31 24.48 3.46
CA ILE A 206 7.30 23.98 2.09
C ILE A 206 7.51 22.48 2.11
N ILE A 207 6.75 21.77 1.28
CA ILE A 207 6.95 20.35 1.04
C ILE A 207 7.41 20.14 -0.40
N PHE A 208 8.54 19.47 -0.56
CA PHE A 208 8.98 18.93 -1.83
C PHE A 208 8.76 17.41 -1.82
N GLN A 209 8.28 16.87 -2.92
CA GLN A 209 8.18 15.43 -3.14
C GLN A 209 8.76 15.09 -4.50
N ASN A 210 9.63 14.08 -4.55
CA ASN A 210 10.33 13.67 -5.76
C ASN A 210 11.03 14.84 -6.49
N GLY A 211 11.56 15.82 -5.70
CA GLY A 211 12.25 17.00 -6.21
C GLY A 211 11.34 18.15 -6.68
N LYS A 212 10.02 17.99 -6.60
CA LYS A 212 9.04 19.01 -6.98
C LYS A 212 8.39 19.62 -5.75
N GLU A 213 8.23 20.95 -5.72
CA GLU A 213 7.43 21.64 -4.70
C GLU A 213 5.96 21.30 -4.90
N ILE A 214 5.32 20.73 -3.87
CA ILE A 214 3.91 20.32 -3.87
C ILE A 214 3.05 21.11 -2.90
N PHE A 215 3.66 21.77 -1.92
CA PHE A 215 2.95 22.58 -0.94
C PHE A 215 3.83 23.75 -0.47
N ARG A 216 3.22 24.93 -0.27
CA ARG A 216 3.85 26.11 0.32
C ARG A 216 2.80 26.87 1.12
N ASP A 217 3.15 27.23 2.36
CA ASP A 217 2.30 28.05 3.21
C ASP A 217 3.15 29.01 4.05
N GLU A 218 2.68 30.27 4.15
CA GLU A 218 3.30 31.29 5.00
C GLU A 218 2.78 31.13 6.43
N GLY A 219 3.69 31.12 7.39
CA GLY A 219 3.39 30.95 8.79
C GLY A 219 3.84 32.11 9.65
N LEU A 220 3.18 32.22 10.79
CA LEU A 220 3.56 33.12 11.89
C LEU A 220 3.27 32.38 13.20
N ASN A 221 4.32 31.88 13.86
CA ASN A 221 4.14 31.25 15.14
C ASN A 221 3.78 32.27 16.23
N GLN A 222 2.69 32.01 16.95
CA GLN A 222 2.22 32.93 18.00
C GLN A 222 2.97 32.72 19.33
N ILE A 223 3.30 31.48 19.66
CA ILE A 223 3.78 31.08 21.00
C ILE A 223 5.02 30.16 20.96
N GLY A 224 5.83 30.24 19.90
CA GLY A 224 7.06 29.44 19.76
C GLY A 224 6.93 28.16 18.96
N GLY A 225 5.73 27.64 18.74
CA GLY A 225 5.46 26.50 17.89
C GLY A 225 4.34 26.75 16.90
N ASP A 226 4.25 25.92 15.87
CA ASP A 226 3.16 25.91 14.90
C ASP A 226 3.00 24.50 14.31
N TYR A 227 1.97 24.27 13.51
CA TYR A 227 1.73 22.99 12.88
C TYR A 227 1.12 23.15 11.48
N ARG A 228 1.29 22.11 10.64
CA ARG A 228 0.62 21.99 9.35
C ARG A 228 0.07 20.59 9.20
N ASN A 229 -1.09 20.50 8.54
CA ASN A 229 -1.68 19.22 8.15
C ASN A 229 -1.53 19.07 6.65
N TYR A 230 -1.17 17.88 6.20
CA TYR A 230 -1.08 17.55 4.79
C TYR A 230 -1.54 16.12 4.53
N VAL A 231 -2.01 15.86 3.32
CA VAL A 231 -2.35 14.51 2.82
C VAL A 231 -1.57 14.32 1.53
N PHE A 232 -0.78 13.25 1.46
CA PHE A 232 -0.01 12.91 0.27
C PHE A 232 -0.84 12.00 -0.63
N ASP A 233 -0.88 12.31 -1.93
CA ASP A 233 -1.56 11.49 -2.93
C ASP A 233 -0.63 10.43 -3.53
N GLU A 234 0.68 10.65 -3.50
CA GLU A 234 1.71 9.79 -4.09
C GLU A 234 2.74 9.39 -3.04
N SER A 235 3.34 8.20 -3.21
CA SER A 235 4.48 7.75 -2.41
C SER A 235 5.80 8.33 -2.91
N GLY A 236 6.82 8.30 -2.06
CA GLY A 236 8.17 8.73 -2.43
C GLY A 236 8.89 9.54 -1.36
N SER A 237 10.09 9.99 -1.68
CA SER A 237 10.90 10.81 -0.78
C SER A 237 10.36 12.23 -0.67
N ILE A 238 10.39 12.77 0.56
CA ILE A 238 9.98 14.17 0.83
C ILE A 238 11.11 14.95 1.47
N ILE A 239 11.08 16.26 1.22
CA ILE A 239 11.86 17.27 1.96
C ILE A 239 10.86 18.26 2.52
N LEU A 240 10.91 18.43 3.84
CA LEU A 240 10.16 19.44 4.57
C LEU A 240 11.11 20.61 4.82
N ARG A 241 10.88 21.72 4.14
CA ARG A 241 11.70 22.93 4.27
C ARG A 241 10.97 23.99 5.05
N ILE A 242 11.64 24.57 6.03
CA ILE A 242 11.21 25.80 6.70
C ILE A 242 12.23 26.87 6.35
N GLU A 243 11.81 27.91 5.61
CA GLU A 243 12.71 28.94 5.12
C GLU A 243 12.25 30.35 5.46
N GLY A 244 13.18 31.30 5.37
CA GLY A 244 12.89 32.73 5.56
C GLY A 244 12.46 33.06 6.99
N ILE A 245 13.02 32.35 7.97
CA ILE A 245 12.64 32.50 9.38
C ILE A 245 13.14 33.85 9.90
N GLU A 246 12.22 34.75 10.22
CA GLU A 246 12.53 36.12 10.70
C GLU A 246 11.53 36.60 11.76
N PRO A 247 11.97 37.50 12.70
CA PRO A 247 11.06 38.14 13.63
C PRO A 247 10.03 39.01 12.91
N LYS A 248 8.78 39.00 13.37
CA LYS A 248 7.71 39.83 12.79
C LYS A 248 7.89 41.31 13.03
N SER A 249 8.48 41.68 14.18
CA SER A 249 8.55 43.08 14.63
C SER A 249 9.83 43.36 15.41
N ALA A 250 10.18 44.68 15.51
CA ALA A 250 11.30 45.13 16.31
C ALA A 250 11.22 44.77 17.81
N LEU A 251 10.01 44.56 18.35
CA LEU A 251 9.81 44.07 19.71
C LEU A 251 10.17 42.57 19.85
N ALA A 252 9.88 41.79 18.82
CA ALA A 252 10.34 40.40 18.75
C ALA A 252 11.86 40.32 18.54
N GLU A 253 12.45 41.26 17.77
CA GLU A 253 13.90 41.41 17.63
C GLU A 253 14.61 41.74 18.96
N ALA A 254 14.00 42.53 19.83
CA ALA A 254 14.60 42.91 21.11
C ALA A 254 14.64 41.78 22.14
N SER A 255 13.77 40.78 22.00
CA SER A 255 13.71 39.59 22.87
C SER A 255 14.54 38.43 22.37
N VAL A 256 15.14 38.54 21.18
CA VAL A 256 15.81 37.45 20.47
C VAL A 256 17.20 37.94 20.03
N THR A 257 18.22 37.12 20.24
CA THR A 257 19.57 37.33 19.70
C THR A 257 19.62 37.29 18.16
N VAL A 258 18.47 37.00 17.52
CA VAL A 258 18.31 36.98 16.05
C VAL A 258 18.07 38.40 15.53
N THR A 259 19.11 39.22 15.49
CA THR A 259 19.06 40.56 14.90
C THR A 259 19.47 40.56 13.43
N GLY A 260 18.83 41.42 12.64
CA GLY A 260 19.23 41.74 11.28
C GLY A 260 18.29 41.19 10.19
N LYS A 261 18.18 41.96 9.10
CA LYS A 261 17.50 41.57 7.88
C LYS A 261 18.17 40.34 7.27
N ILE A 262 17.38 39.38 6.86
CA ILE A 262 17.85 38.27 6.05
C ILE A 262 18.15 38.78 4.64
N GLU A 263 19.41 38.83 4.26
CA GLU A 263 19.81 39.18 2.89
C GLU A 263 19.52 38.04 1.91
N ASN A 264 19.56 36.81 2.41
CA ASN A 264 19.25 35.62 1.63
C ASN A 264 18.40 34.64 2.48
N LYS A 265 17.22 34.24 1.98
CA LYS A 265 16.32 33.27 2.65
C LYS A 265 17.00 31.94 2.98
N ALA A 266 17.97 31.52 2.17
CA ALA A 266 18.74 30.32 2.39
C ALA A 266 19.59 30.33 3.68
N GLN A 267 19.92 31.53 4.23
CA GLN A 267 20.70 31.65 5.47
C GLN A 267 19.90 31.21 6.69
N ARG A 268 18.57 31.29 6.63
CA ARG A 268 17.67 30.87 7.71
C ARG A 268 16.64 29.91 7.18
N SER A 269 17.14 28.80 6.68
CA SER A 269 16.35 27.68 6.24
C SER A 269 16.88 26.38 6.83
N VAL A 270 15.98 25.43 7.04
CA VAL A 270 16.30 24.08 7.48
C VAL A 270 15.52 23.08 6.63
N ASP A 271 16.14 21.94 6.35
CA ASP A 271 15.56 20.85 5.60
C ASP A 271 15.49 19.59 6.45
N PHE A 272 14.35 18.93 6.44
CA PHE A 272 14.15 17.61 7.03
C PHE A 272 13.71 16.65 5.95
N THR A 273 14.17 15.42 6.01
CA THR A 273 13.85 14.39 5.01
C THR A 273 12.99 13.29 5.60
N GLY A 274 12.15 12.70 4.78
CA GLY A 274 11.31 11.58 5.15
C GLY A 274 10.88 10.79 3.93
N VAL A 275 10.05 9.77 4.16
CA VAL A 275 9.49 8.91 3.10
C VAL A 275 8.00 8.77 3.31
N VAL A 276 7.26 8.86 2.21
CA VAL A 276 5.83 8.56 2.12
C VAL A 276 5.68 7.18 1.50
N TYR A 277 4.96 6.29 2.16
CA TYR A 277 4.62 4.97 1.65
C TYR A 277 3.25 4.95 1.02
N ASP A 278 3.02 4.01 0.12
CA ASP A 278 1.67 3.69 -0.33
C ASP A 278 0.85 3.14 0.84
N ASN A 279 -0.43 3.49 0.88
CA ASN A 279 -1.34 2.93 1.86
C ASN A 279 -2.06 1.72 1.25
N PRO A 280 -1.66 0.47 1.59
CA PRO A 280 -2.22 -0.73 0.97
C PRO A 280 -3.71 -0.88 1.25
N GLU A 281 -4.19 -0.45 2.43
CA GLU A 281 -5.60 -0.55 2.79
C GLU A 281 -6.52 0.28 1.88
N LYS A 282 -6.00 1.35 1.28
CA LYS A 282 -6.78 2.23 0.40
C LYS A 282 -6.57 1.92 -1.08
N THR A 283 -5.38 1.45 -1.47
CA THR A 283 -5.08 1.08 -2.85
C THR A 283 -5.72 -0.24 -3.26
N THR A 284 -5.79 -1.22 -2.37
CA THR A 284 -6.44 -2.51 -2.64
C THR A 284 -7.95 -2.39 -2.83
N HIS A 285 -8.62 -1.47 -2.15
CA HIS A 285 -10.06 -1.27 -2.33
C HIS A 285 -10.44 -0.64 -3.68
N GLU A 286 -9.59 0.14 -4.31
CA GLU A 286 -9.87 0.71 -5.63
C GLU A 286 -9.45 -0.21 -6.79
N ALA A 287 -8.35 -0.96 -6.66
CA ALA A 287 -7.85 -1.85 -7.70
C ALA A 287 -8.70 -3.13 -7.87
N PHE A 288 -9.41 -3.60 -6.83
CA PHE A 288 -10.21 -4.83 -6.85
C PHE A 288 -11.73 -4.63 -6.80
N HIS A 289 -12.23 -3.42 -6.92
CA HIS A 289 -13.62 -3.22 -7.35
C HIS A 289 -13.81 -3.52 -8.84
N VAL A 290 -13.31 -4.66 -9.29
CA VAL A 290 -13.93 -5.36 -10.40
C VAL A 290 -15.29 -5.80 -9.86
N LYS A 291 -16.32 -4.99 -10.12
CA LYS A 291 -17.69 -5.29 -9.77
C LYS A 291 -18.06 -6.69 -10.28
N PRO A 292 -18.10 -7.76 -9.45
CA PRO A 292 -18.64 -9.03 -9.88
C PRO A 292 -20.13 -8.90 -10.23
N ALA A 293 -20.78 -7.87 -9.66
CA ALA A 293 -22.21 -7.61 -9.79
C ALA A 293 -22.67 -7.25 -11.21
N GLN A 294 -21.87 -6.51 -12.00
CA GLN A 294 -22.36 -6.09 -13.34
C GLN A 294 -22.53 -7.24 -14.32
N ARG A 295 -21.75 -8.32 -14.22
CA ARG A 295 -21.89 -9.47 -15.10
C ARG A 295 -23.08 -10.35 -14.71
N LEU A 296 -23.33 -10.51 -13.42
CA LEU A 296 -24.50 -11.26 -12.93
C LEU A 296 -25.81 -10.51 -13.21
N GLU A 297 -25.83 -9.18 -13.03
CA GLU A 297 -26.99 -8.35 -13.37
C GLU A 297 -27.28 -8.35 -14.87
N LEU A 298 -26.26 -8.24 -15.74
CA LEU A 298 -26.44 -8.33 -17.19
C LEU A 298 -26.95 -9.70 -17.64
N TYR A 299 -26.44 -10.77 -17.01
CA TYR A 299 -26.94 -12.14 -17.27
C TYR A 299 -28.36 -12.33 -16.77
N TYR A 300 -28.70 -11.77 -15.63
CA TYR A 300 -30.05 -11.84 -15.06
C TYR A 300 -31.05 -11.05 -15.90
N GLU A 301 -30.72 -9.85 -16.31
CA GLU A 301 -31.54 -9.02 -17.20
C GLU A 301 -31.69 -9.64 -18.58
N MET A 302 -30.64 -10.19 -19.17
CA MET A 302 -30.73 -10.92 -20.45
C MET A 302 -31.57 -12.19 -20.32
N THR A 303 -31.46 -12.91 -19.21
CA THR A 303 -32.25 -14.14 -18.97
C THR A 303 -33.72 -13.80 -18.79
N ILE A 304 -34.06 -12.73 -18.08
CA ILE A 304 -35.44 -12.21 -17.94
C ILE A 304 -35.96 -11.78 -19.30
N ALA A 305 -35.17 -11.06 -20.12
CA ALA A 305 -35.58 -10.64 -21.46
C ALA A 305 -35.84 -11.81 -22.39
N ILE A 306 -34.98 -12.84 -22.38
CA ILE A 306 -35.11 -14.05 -23.21
C ILE A 306 -36.35 -14.84 -22.83
N ILE A 307 -36.75 -14.88 -21.56
CA ILE A 307 -37.93 -15.63 -21.10
C ILE A 307 -39.22 -14.80 -21.26
N SER A 308 -39.16 -13.51 -20.95
CA SER A 308 -40.37 -12.64 -20.91
C SER A 308 -40.86 -12.25 -22.32
N ILE A 309 -39.95 -12.01 -23.28
CA ILE A 309 -40.36 -11.61 -24.64
C ILE A 309 -41.16 -12.70 -25.34
N PRO A 310 -40.76 -13.98 -25.38
CA PRO A 310 -41.57 -15.05 -25.96
C PRO A 310 -42.89 -15.27 -25.22
N ALA A 311 -42.92 -15.13 -23.89
CA ALA A 311 -44.13 -15.27 -23.10
C ALA A 311 -45.19 -14.20 -23.45
N VAL A 312 -44.76 -12.92 -23.55
CA VAL A 312 -45.64 -11.83 -23.95
C VAL A 312 -46.12 -11.96 -25.38
N MET A 313 -45.27 -12.44 -26.31
CA MET A 313 -45.66 -12.69 -27.69
C MET A 313 -46.69 -13.86 -27.78
N MET A 314 -46.51 -14.93 -26.99
CA MET A 314 -47.45 -16.04 -26.94
C MET A 314 -48.82 -15.65 -26.39
N VAL A 315 -48.85 -14.80 -25.32
CA VAL A 315 -50.10 -14.25 -24.79
C VAL A 315 -50.77 -13.35 -25.83
N GLY A 316 -50.03 -12.49 -26.52
CA GLY A 316 -50.51 -11.68 -27.62
C GLY A 316 -51.11 -12.48 -28.76
N LEU A 317 -50.51 -13.60 -29.13
CA LEU A 317 -50.96 -14.50 -30.16
C LEU A 317 -52.28 -15.24 -29.77
N ILE A 318 -52.38 -15.67 -28.51
CA ILE A 318 -53.60 -16.25 -27.96
C ILE A 318 -54.75 -15.22 -27.96
N ILE A 319 -54.52 -13.99 -27.58
CA ILE A 319 -55.52 -12.92 -27.60
C ILE A 319 -55.94 -12.62 -29.03
N TRP A 320 -55.00 -12.56 -29.96
CA TRP A 320 -55.28 -12.32 -31.38
C TRP A 320 -56.12 -13.48 -31.98
N MET A 321 -55.77 -14.73 -31.71
CA MET A 321 -56.55 -15.93 -32.16
C MET A 321 -57.98 -15.96 -31.57
N LYS A 322 -58.17 -15.46 -30.33
CA LYS A 322 -59.54 -15.34 -29.73
C LYS A 322 -60.33 -14.19 -30.31
N LYS A 323 -59.71 -13.14 -30.83
CA LYS A 323 -60.33 -11.96 -31.43
C LYS A 323 -60.66 -12.12 -32.92
N THR A 324 -60.00 -13.04 -33.63
CA THR A 324 -60.34 -13.34 -35.04
C THR A 324 -61.68 -14.10 -35.07
N PRO A 325 -62.73 -13.53 -35.69
CA PRO A 325 -64.01 -14.21 -35.78
C PRO A 325 -63.82 -15.47 -36.59
N LYS A 326 -64.28 -16.61 -36.08
CA LYS A 326 -64.43 -17.86 -36.87
C LYS A 326 -65.42 -17.52 -37.98
N ASN A 327 -64.93 -17.57 -39.23
CA ASN A 327 -65.80 -17.44 -40.40
C ASN A 327 -66.78 -18.65 -40.42
N PRO A 328 -68.12 -18.42 -40.31
CA PRO A 328 -69.05 -19.52 -40.20
C PRO A 328 -69.42 -20.20 -41.53
N ASP A 329 -68.85 -19.75 -42.65
CA ASP A 329 -69.25 -20.27 -43.98
C ASP A 329 -68.18 -21.16 -44.61
N GLY A 330 -68.15 -22.42 -44.12
CA GLY A 330 -67.49 -23.53 -44.84
C GLY A 330 -68.29 -23.94 -46.05
N LYS A 331 -68.19 -23.23 -47.17
CA LYS A 331 -68.55 -23.79 -48.48
C LYS A 331 -67.34 -24.12 -49.29
N SER A 332 -67.01 -25.40 -49.31
CA SER A 332 -66.19 -26.05 -50.33
C SER A 332 -66.77 -25.74 -51.69
N SER A 333 -66.04 -25.09 -52.57
CA SER A 333 -66.26 -25.18 -54.01
C SER A 333 -65.05 -25.88 -54.62
N ALA A 334 -65.23 -27.15 -54.90
CA ALA A 334 -64.44 -27.88 -55.85
C ALA A 334 -64.67 -27.28 -57.22
N ILE A 335 -63.58 -26.95 -57.91
CA ILE A 335 -63.35 -27.21 -59.34
C ILE A 335 -61.85 -27.29 -59.51
#